data_12b7f8859904c4bb465e174fe5eef7d2
#
_entry.id   12b7f8859904c4bb465e174fe5eef7d2
#
_cell.length_a   1.000
_cell.length_b   1.000
_cell.length_c   1.000
_cell.angle_alpha   90.00
_cell.angle_beta   90.00
_cell.angle_gamma   90.00
#
_symmetry.space_group_name_H-M   'P 1'
#
loop_
_entity.id
_entity.type
_entity.pdbx_description
1 polymer ?
#
loop_
_entity_poly.entity_id
_entity_poly.type
_entity_poly.pdbx_seq_one_letter_code
_entity_poly.pdbx_strand_id
1 'polypeptide(L)'
;MNQTITPLPSSSLQQSPGLVSGEFVQETTALAKRLFIQLQRRPTTLVAGVIQPLMWLILFGALFQNVPQGLFGDGQSYGQFLGAGIIVFTAFGGALNAGLPVMFDREFGFLNRLLVAPLASRLSIVVASSIFIATLSMIQTAVIVAASAVMGAGLPGLGGLLLLTAIVLLLVLGVTGLSLALAFALPGHVELIAVIFVTNLPLLFSSTALAPLSFMPNWLQWIAALNPLSYAIEPIRHIYLNSTWSLSSVVMQAPFGEVTLWAALLVLVGFDALALLAVQSLLRRSFS
;
A
#
# COMPACT_ATOMS: atom_id res chain seq x y z
N MET A 1 -44.08 -31.59 45.22
CA MET A 1 -42.60 -31.49 45.28
C MET A 1 -42.16 -30.40 44.37
N ASN A 2 -42.03 -29.17 44.85
CA ASN A 2 -41.51 -28.02 44.11
C ASN A 2 -39.99 -28.00 44.24
N GLN A 3 -39.28 -28.30 43.13
CA GLN A 3 -37.86 -28.08 43.08
C GLN A 3 -37.63 -26.63 42.70
N THR A 4 -37.16 -25.84 43.63
CA THR A 4 -36.64 -24.49 43.48
C THR A 4 -35.33 -24.57 42.70
N ILE A 5 -35.33 -24.15 41.42
CA ILE A 5 -34.12 -24.01 40.63
C ILE A 5 -33.40 -22.75 41.12
N THR A 6 -32.32 -22.95 41.85
CA THR A 6 -31.38 -21.85 42.22
C THR A 6 -30.70 -21.31 40.97
N PRO A 7 -30.79 -20.01 40.66
CA PRO A 7 -30.04 -19.45 39.52
C PRO A 7 -28.53 -19.51 39.83
N LEU A 8 -27.77 -20.06 38.87
CA LEU A 8 -26.32 -20.05 38.95
C LEU A 8 -25.80 -18.59 39.04
N PRO A 9 -24.79 -18.30 39.82
CA PRO A 9 -24.23 -16.97 39.91
C PRO A 9 -23.67 -16.60 38.53
N SER A 10 -24.12 -15.49 37.94
CA SER A 10 -23.54 -14.86 36.79
C SER A 10 -22.15 -14.36 37.21
N SER A 11 -21.14 -15.22 37.05
CA SER A 11 -19.74 -14.79 37.10
C SER A 11 -19.53 -13.86 35.89
N SER A 12 -19.67 -12.57 36.12
CA SER A 12 -19.12 -11.56 35.24
C SER A 12 -17.62 -11.80 35.16
N LEU A 13 -17.19 -12.50 34.09
CA LEU A 13 -15.80 -12.60 33.70
C LEU A 13 -15.36 -11.16 33.38
N GLN A 14 -14.88 -10.45 34.41
CA GLN A 14 -14.07 -9.26 34.20
C GLN A 14 -12.83 -9.70 33.43
N GLN A 15 -12.88 -9.56 32.12
CA GLN A 15 -11.72 -9.76 31.25
C GLN A 15 -10.66 -8.74 31.67
N SER A 16 -9.54 -9.22 32.21
CA SER A 16 -8.41 -8.36 32.54
C SER A 16 -7.82 -7.75 31.24
N PRO A 17 -7.42 -6.47 31.26
CA PRO A 17 -6.88 -5.78 30.06
C PRO A 17 -5.70 -6.50 29.40
N GLY A 18 -4.94 -7.29 30.15
CA GLY A 18 -3.82 -8.07 29.63
C GLY A 18 -4.23 -9.32 28.83
N LEU A 19 -5.39 -9.93 29.13
CA LEU A 19 -5.92 -11.05 28.36
C LEU A 19 -6.41 -10.58 26.98
N VAL A 20 -7.08 -9.42 26.90
CA VAL A 20 -7.59 -8.83 25.65
C VAL A 20 -6.46 -8.52 24.67
N SER A 21 -5.31 -8.03 25.16
CA SER A 21 -4.14 -7.76 24.29
C SER A 21 -3.49 -9.05 23.75
N GLY A 22 -3.42 -10.10 24.56
CA GLY A 22 -2.88 -11.41 24.15
C GLY A 22 -3.76 -12.09 23.10
N GLU A 23 -5.07 -12.07 23.30
CA GLU A 23 -6.05 -12.61 22.35
C GLU A 23 -6.00 -11.89 21.00
N PHE A 24 -5.91 -10.55 21.01
CA PHE A 24 -5.77 -9.74 19.79
C PHE A 24 -4.52 -10.13 18.97
N VAL A 25 -3.36 -10.28 19.63
CA VAL A 25 -2.11 -10.69 18.96
C VAL A 25 -2.23 -12.10 18.40
N GLN A 26 -2.83 -13.03 19.17
CA GLN A 26 -3.03 -14.41 18.73
C GLN A 26 -3.95 -14.48 17.50
N GLU A 27 -5.06 -13.76 17.50
CA GLU A 27 -5.99 -13.69 16.37
C GLU A 27 -5.32 -13.10 15.12
N THR A 28 -4.66 -11.94 15.28
CA THR A 28 -3.93 -11.27 14.19
C THR A 28 -2.89 -12.19 13.57
N THR A 29 -2.12 -12.89 14.41
CA THR A 29 -1.10 -13.83 13.96
C THR A 29 -1.72 -15.03 13.23
N ALA A 30 -2.81 -15.59 13.72
CA ALA A 30 -3.51 -16.71 13.09
C ALA A 30 -4.08 -16.33 11.71
N LEU A 31 -4.69 -15.13 11.61
CA LEU A 31 -5.22 -14.61 10.34
C LEU A 31 -4.09 -14.30 9.34
N ALA A 32 -3.01 -13.65 9.77
CA ALA A 32 -1.85 -13.38 8.93
C ALA A 32 -1.23 -14.69 8.43
N LYS A 33 -1.01 -15.67 9.33
CA LYS A 33 -0.50 -17.01 8.96
C LYS A 33 -1.36 -17.68 7.90
N ARG A 34 -2.69 -17.60 8.02
CA ARG A 34 -3.61 -18.12 7.00
C ARG A 34 -3.32 -17.51 5.61
N LEU A 35 -3.17 -16.19 5.53
CA LEU A 35 -2.88 -15.49 4.27
C LEU A 35 -1.52 -15.91 3.68
N PHE A 36 -0.47 -16.06 4.51
CA PHE A 36 0.83 -16.55 4.07
C PHE A 36 0.77 -18.01 3.58
N ILE A 37 0.01 -18.88 4.22
CA ILE A 37 -0.20 -20.25 3.75
C ILE A 37 -0.94 -20.25 2.40
N GLN A 38 -1.92 -19.38 2.20
CA GLN A 38 -2.60 -19.22 0.92
C GLN A 38 -1.63 -18.77 -0.18
N LEU A 39 -0.73 -17.83 0.12
CA LEU A 39 0.31 -17.38 -0.82
C LEU A 39 1.26 -18.53 -1.20
N GLN A 40 1.72 -19.33 -0.22
CA GLN A 40 2.58 -20.49 -0.48
C GLN A 40 1.92 -21.51 -1.40
N ARG A 41 0.61 -21.69 -1.27
CA ARG A 41 -0.18 -22.59 -2.13
C ARG A 41 -0.47 -22.00 -3.52
N ARG A 42 -0.34 -20.69 -3.69
CA ARG A 42 -0.59 -19.97 -4.96
C ARG A 42 0.54 -18.98 -5.23
N PRO A 43 1.77 -19.46 -5.54
CA PRO A 43 2.92 -18.57 -5.79
C PRO A 43 2.72 -17.70 -7.03
N THR A 44 1.81 -18.08 -7.93
CA THR A 44 1.42 -17.30 -9.11
C THR A 44 0.94 -15.90 -8.75
N THR A 45 0.36 -15.68 -7.59
CA THR A 45 -0.07 -14.35 -7.11
C THR A 45 1.13 -13.41 -6.94
N LEU A 46 2.24 -13.90 -6.38
CA LEU A 46 3.46 -13.13 -6.22
C LEU A 46 4.07 -12.82 -7.59
N VAL A 47 4.17 -13.83 -8.45
CA VAL A 47 4.75 -13.72 -9.79
C VAL A 47 3.94 -12.75 -10.65
N ALA A 48 2.60 -12.86 -10.66
CA ALA A 48 1.73 -11.96 -11.41
C ALA A 48 1.88 -10.50 -11.00
N GLY A 49 2.03 -10.23 -9.69
CA GLY A 49 2.23 -8.87 -9.17
C GLY A 49 3.57 -8.23 -9.56
N VAL A 50 4.54 -9.03 -10.01
CA VAL A 50 5.88 -8.56 -10.43
C VAL A 50 6.03 -8.50 -11.95
N ILE A 51 5.42 -9.44 -12.69
CA ILE A 51 5.60 -9.53 -14.14
C ILE A 51 5.17 -8.25 -14.85
N GLN A 52 3.98 -7.73 -14.53
CA GLN A 52 3.47 -6.53 -15.20
C GLN A 52 4.36 -5.31 -14.98
N PRO A 53 4.75 -4.93 -13.75
CA PRO A 53 5.70 -3.85 -13.52
C PRO A 53 7.07 -4.07 -14.17
N LEU A 54 7.60 -5.31 -14.14
CA LEU A 54 8.85 -5.63 -14.82
C LEU A 54 8.76 -5.41 -16.32
N MET A 55 7.67 -5.86 -16.95
CA MET A 55 7.46 -5.61 -18.36
C MET A 55 7.41 -4.12 -18.68
N TRP A 56 6.76 -3.33 -17.83
CA TRP A 56 6.72 -1.87 -18.00
C TRP A 56 8.11 -1.27 -17.86
N LEU A 57 8.89 -1.68 -16.84
CA LEU A 57 10.26 -1.21 -16.65
C LEU A 57 11.14 -1.52 -17.87
N ILE A 58 11.08 -2.76 -18.38
CA ILE A 58 11.89 -3.21 -19.53
C ILE A 58 11.44 -2.52 -20.82
N LEU A 59 10.14 -2.52 -21.10
CA LEU A 59 9.62 -2.00 -22.38
C LEU A 59 9.75 -0.48 -22.47
N PHE A 60 9.40 0.26 -21.44
CA PHE A 60 9.58 1.71 -21.43
C PHE A 60 11.06 2.09 -21.35
N GLY A 61 11.87 1.36 -20.57
CA GLY A 61 13.32 1.55 -20.55
C GLY A 61 13.95 1.36 -21.93
N ALA A 62 13.54 0.34 -22.67
CA ALA A 62 13.99 0.10 -24.03
C ALA A 62 13.45 1.13 -25.04
N LEU A 63 12.15 1.48 -24.93
CA LEU A 63 11.51 2.44 -25.85
C LEU A 63 12.17 3.83 -25.78
N PHE A 64 12.55 4.26 -24.59
CA PHE A 64 13.11 5.59 -24.33
C PHE A 64 14.63 5.58 -24.10
N GLN A 65 15.34 4.47 -24.43
CA GLN A 65 16.79 4.37 -24.23
C GLN A 65 17.62 5.41 -25.00
N ASN A 66 17.13 5.88 -26.15
CA ASN A 66 17.81 6.84 -27.01
C ASN A 66 17.33 8.29 -26.79
N VAL A 67 16.53 8.55 -25.77
CA VAL A 67 16.12 9.92 -25.44
C VAL A 67 17.35 10.70 -24.96
N PRO A 68 17.54 11.97 -25.41
CA PRO A 68 18.68 12.78 -25.00
C PRO A 68 18.83 12.85 -23.48
N GLN A 69 20.06 12.61 -23.00
CA GLN A 69 20.39 12.74 -21.59
C GLN A 69 20.16 14.20 -21.16
N GLY A 70 19.56 14.42 -20.00
CA GLY A 70 19.23 15.76 -19.50
C GLY A 70 17.77 16.17 -19.67
N LEU A 71 16.96 15.43 -20.48
CA LEU A 71 15.53 15.72 -20.60
C LEU A 71 14.76 15.42 -19.30
N PHE A 72 15.26 14.47 -18.51
CA PHE A 72 14.65 14.02 -17.24
C PHE A 72 15.47 14.45 -16.00
N GLY A 73 16.43 15.36 -16.16
CA GLY A 73 17.36 15.84 -15.14
C GLY A 73 18.82 15.64 -15.57
N ASP A 74 19.75 16.34 -14.93
CA ASP A 74 21.17 16.37 -15.32
C ASP A 74 21.79 14.95 -15.26
N GLY A 75 22.13 14.43 -16.44
CA GLY A 75 22.89 13.18 -16.60
C GLY A 75 22.09 11.88 -16.37
N GLN A 76 20.76 11.94 -16.24
CA GLN A 76 19.93 10.77 -15.96
C GLN A 76 19.46 10.08 -17.24
N SER A 77 19.44 8.73 -17.20
CA SER A 77 18.73 7.94 -18.20
C SER A 77 17.23 7.87 -17.84
N TYR A 78 16.37 7.72 -18.86
CA TYR A 78 14.94 7.51 -18.64
C TYR A 78 14.68 6.28 -17.77
N GLY A 79 15.49 5.22 -17.90
CA GLY A 79 15.36 4.01 -17.07
C GLY A 79 15.54 4.29 -15.57
N GLN A 80 16.48 5.17 -15.21
CA GLN A 80 16.68 5.62 -13.81
C GLN A 80 15.49 6.43 -13.32
N PHE A 81 14.99 7.36 -14.15
CA PHE A 81 13.81 8.15 -13.86
C PHE A 81 12.57 7.26 -13.63
N LEU A 82 12.35 6.31 -14.52
CA LEU A 82 11.21 5.39 -14.50
C LEU A 82 11.25 4.42 -13.32
N GLY A 83 12.45 4.00 -12.89
CA GLY A 83 12.65 3.02 -11.82
C GLY A 83 11.88 3.36 -10.55
N ALA A 84 11.98 4.60 -10.07
CA ALA A 84 11.26 5.08 -8.89
C ALA A 84 9.73 5.00 -9.06
N GLY A 85 9.23 5.38 -10.25
CA GLY A 85 7.80 5.28 -10.59
C GLY A 85 7.29 3.84 -10.56
N ILE A 86 8.04 2.91 -11.16
CA ILE A 86 7.66 1.48 -11.21
C ILE A 86 7.74 0.83 -9.82
N ILE A 87 8.72 1.18 -8.99
CA ILE A 87 8.81 0.73 -7.60
C ILE A 87 7.52 1.07 -6.85
N VAL A 88 7.12 2.34 -6.89
CA VAL A 88 5.92 2.84 -6.20
C VAL A 88 4.66 2.22 -6.79
N PHE A 89 4.56 2.12 -8.12
CA PHE A 89 3.41 1.52 -8.79
C PHE A 89 3.24 0.04 -8.44
N THR A 90 4.33 -0.71 -8.31
CA THR A 90 4.30 -2.13 -7.89
C THR A 90 3.70 -2.25 -6.48
N ALA A 91 4.20 -1.45 -5.56
CA ALA A 91 3.72 -1.42 -4.18
C ALA A 91 2.25 -0.99 -4.09
N PHE A 92 1.88 0.05 -4.83
CA PHE A 92 0.51 0.56 -4.95
C PHE A 92 -0.46 -0.51 -5.50
N GLY A 93 -0.09 -1.19 -6.59
CA GLY A 93 -0.91 -2.24 -7.20
C GLY A 93 -1.17 -3.40 -6.25
N GLY A 94 -0.15 -3.84 -5.50
CA GLY A 94 -0.30 -4.85 -4.45
C GLY A 94 -1.26 -4.41 -3.35
N ALA A 95 -1.08 -3.19 -2.85
CA ALA A 95 -1.89 -2.63 -1.77
C ALA A 95 -3.35 -2.36 -2.20
N LEU A 96 -3.57 -1.93 -3.45
CA LEU A 96 -4.90 -1.67 -3.98
C LEU A 96 -5.76 -2.95 -4.06
N ASN A 97 -5.13 -4.10 -4.23
CA ASN A 97 -5.80 -5.41 -4.25
C ASN A 97 -6.01 -6.03 -2.86
N ALA A 98 -5.58 -5.37 -1.77
CA ALA A 98 -5.64 -5.89 -0.40
C ALA A 98 -7.06 -6.21 0.09
N GLY A 99 -8.07 -5.48 -0.39
CA GLY A 99 -9.47 -5.68 -0.04
C GLY A 99 -10.11 -6.91 -0.65
N LEU A 100 -9.56 -7.45 -1.76
CA LEU A 100 -10.17 -8.59 -2.46
C LEU A 100 -10.30 -9.86 -1.60
N PRO A 101 -9.27 -10.33 -0.87
CA PRO A 101 -9.42 -11.49 0.00
C PRO A 101 -10.51 -11.31 1.07
N VAL A 102 -10.61 -10.11 1.65
CA VAL A 102 -11.63 -9.80 2.66
C VAL A 102 -13.02 -9.77 2.04
N MET A 103 -13.14 -9.20 0.83
CA MET A 103 -14.39 -9.18 0.07
C MET A 103 -14.87 -10.61 -0.26
N PHE A 104 -13.98 -11.47 -0.75
CA PHE A 104 -14.28 -12.89 -1.00
C PHE A 104 -14.67 -13.62 0.29
N ASP A 105 -13.94 -13.40 1.39
CA ASP A 105 -14.28 -13.99 2.69
C ASP A 105 -15.69 -13.54 3.15
N ARG A 106 -16.11 -12.30 2.83
CA ARG A 106 -17.44 -11.77 3.10
C ARG A 106 -18.51 -12.49 2.25
N GLU A 107 -18.31 -12.57 0.94
CA GLU A 107 -19.29 -13.16 0.02
C GLU A 107 -19.45 -14.66 0.19
N PHE A 108 -18.37 -15.39 0.44
CA PHE A 108 -18.43 -16.83 0.67
C PHE A 108 -18.80 -17.22 2.11
N GLY A 109 -19.19 -16.25 2.93
CA GLY A 109 -19.71 -16.47 4.28
C GLY A 109 -18.65 -16.86 5.31
N PHE A 110 -17.36 -16.83 4.97
CA PHE A 110 -16.29 -17.08 5.93
C PHE A 110 -16.17 -15.94 6.95
N LEU A 111 -16.28 -14.69 6.49
CA LEU A 111 -16.28 -13.54 7.38
C LEU A 111 -17.42 -13.59 8.39
N ASN A 112 -18.62 -14.01 7.98
CA ASN A 112 -19.76 -14.18 8.88
C ASN A 112 -19.47 -15.22 9.97
N ARG A 113 -18.79 -16.32 9.65
CA ARG A 113 -18.36 -17.32 10.63
C ARG A 113 -17.32 -16.79 11.60
N LEU A 114 -16.38 -15.97 11.11
CA LEU A 114 -15.40 -15.26 11.96
C LEU A 114 -16.08 -14.28 12.91
N LEU A 115 -17.11 -13.57 12.46
CA LEU A 115 -17.81 -12.55 13.25
C LEU A 115 -18.72 -13.15 14.33
N VAL A 116 -19.20 -14.38 14.16
CA VAL A 116 -19.95 -15.13 15.16
C VAL A 116 -19.01 -15.77 16.20
N ALA A 117 -17.74 -16.01 15.83
CA ALA A 117 -16.73 -16.40 16.81
C ALA A 117 -16.43 -15.24 17.77
N PRO A 118 -16.11 -15.51 19.04
CA PRO A 118 -15.75 -14.46 20.00
C PRO A 118 -14.40 -13.84 19.64
N LEU A 119 -14.37 -12.93 18.65
CA LEU A 119 -13.17 -12.17 18.30
C LEU A 119 -12.92 -11.08 19.34
N ALA A 120 -11.68 -10.95 19.81
CA ALA A 120 -11.26 -9.89 20.70
C ALA A 120 -11.38 -8.51 20.01
N SER A 121 -11.11 -8.43 18.71
CA SER A 121 -11.27 -7.20 17.94
C SER A 121 -11.41 -7.45 16.44
N ARG A 122 -12.33 -6.73 15.80
CA ARG A 122 -12.47 -6.72 14.32
C ARG A 122 -11.27 -6.08 13.63
N LEU A 123 -10.50 -5.26 14.34
CA LEU A 123 -9.25 -4.68 13.83
C LEU A 123 -8.18 -5.74 13.56
N SER A 124 -8.26 -6.93 14.17
CA SER A 124 -7.33 -8.04 13.90
C SER A 124 -7.33 -8.44 12.42
N ILE A 125 -8.48 -8.37 11.73
CA ILE A 125 -8.60 -8.64 10.29
C ILE A 125 -7.83 -7.59 9.47
N VAL A 126 -8.00 -6.31 9.82
CA VAL A 126 -7.34 -5.19 9.13
C VAL A 126 -5.83 -5.28 9.34
N VAL A 127 -5.39 -5.48 10.57
CA VAL A 127 -3.95 -5.55 10.91
C VAL A 127 -3.30 -6.78 10.25
N ALA A 128 -3.95 -7.95 10.27
CA ALA A 128 -3.45 -9.15 9.62
C ALA A 128 -3.31 -8.97 8.11
N SER A 129 -4.31 -8.38 7.45
CA SER A 129 -4.26 -8.04 6.02
C SER A 129 -3.16 -7.04 5.72
N SER A 130 -2.99 -6.01 6.55
CA SER A 130 -1.93 -5.00 6.38
C SER A 130 -0.54 -5.60 6.52
N ILE A 131 -0.30 -6.48 7.50
CA ILE A 131 0.98 -7.18 7.67
C ILE A 131 1.27 -8.06 6.43
N PHE A 132 0.29 -8.82 5.97
CA PHE A 132 0.44 -9.67 4.80
C PHE A 132 0.76 -8.87 3.55
N ILE A 133 -0.02 -7.83 3.26
CA ILE A 133 0.16 -6.99 2.07
C ILE A 133 1.46 -6.20 2.13
N ALA A 134 1.82 -5.63 3.30
CA ALA A 134 3.09 -4.96 3.48
C ALA A 134 4.27 -5.89 3.16
N THR A 135 4.25 -7.13 3.68
CA THR A 135 5.29 -8.13 3.40
C THR A 135 5.33 -8.49 1.91
N LEU A 136 4.17 -8.76 1.30
CA LEU A 136 4.07 -9.09 -0.12
C LEU A 136 4.60 -7.94 -1.00
N SER A 137 4.17 -6.72 -0.73
CA SER A 137 4.61 -5.52 -1.46
C SER A 137 6.10 -5.27 -1.28
N MET A 138 6.68 -5.52 -0.09
CA MET A 138 8.11 -5.41 0.13
C MET A 138 8.91 -6.42 -0.71
N ILE A 139 8.46 -7.67 -0.79
CA ILE A 139 9.09 -8.69 -1.63
C ILE A 139 9.02 -8.28 -3.10
N GLN A 140 7.87 -7.86 -3.59
CA GLN A 140 7.69 -7.40 -4.97
C GLN A 140 8.54 -6.17 -5.28
N THR A 141 8.55 -5.18 -4.39
CA THR A 141 9.39 -3.99 -4.50
C THR A 141 10.87 -4.33 -4.54
N ALA A 142 11.34 -5.25 -3.70
CA ALA A 142 12.74 -5.69 -3.70
C ALA A 142 13.15 -6.29 -5.05
N VAL A 143 12.27 -7.06 -5.70
CA VAL A 143 12.52 -7.60 -7.05
C VAL A 143 12.64 -6.47 -8.09
N ILE A 144 11.78 -5.45 -8.02
CA ILE A 144 11.84 -4.30 -8.94
C ILE A 144 13.09 -3.46 -8.69
N VAL A 145 13.46 -3.23 -7.43
CA VAL A 145 14.71 -2.53 -7.06
C VAL A 145 15.92 -3.27 -7.63
N ALA A 146 15.98 -4.60 -7.47
CA ALA A 146 17.04 -5.42 -8.02
C ALA A 146 17.08 -5.36 -9.56
N ALA A 147 15.92 -5.45 -10.22
CA ALA A 147 15.82 -5.32 -11.68
C ALA A 147 16.28 -3.94 -12.17
N SER A 148 15.85 -2.86 -11.50
CA SER A 148 16.28 -1.49 -11.81
C SER A 148 17.79 -1.33 -11.65
N ALA A 149 18.39 -1.92 -10.62
CA ALA A 149 19.82 -1.90 -10.39
C ALA A 149 20.59 -2.60 -11.53
N VAL A 150 20.13 -3.77 -11.96
CA VAL A 150 20.71 -4.50 -13.11
C VAL A 150 20.60 -3.69 -14.42
N MET A 151 19.53 -2.91 -14.57
CA MET A 151 19.31 -2.03 -15.73
C MET A 151 20.09 -0.70 -15.66
N GLY A 152 20.94 -0.53 -14.64
CA GLY A 152 21.85 0.62 -14.53
C GLY A 152 21.31 1.78 -13.66
N ALA A 153 20.19 1.62 -12.98
CA ALA A 153 19.71 2.64 -12.03
C ALA A 153 20.57 2.76 -10.77
N GLY A 154 21.45 1.77 -10.53
CA GLY A 154 22.23 1.70 -9.30
C GLY A 154 21.40 1.25 -8.10
N LEU A 155 22.02 1.26 -6.92
CA LEU A 155 21.36 1.02 -5.65
C LEU A 155 21.60 2.24 -4.74
N PRO A 156 20.57 2.77 -4.10
CA PRO A 156 20.77 3.79 -3.08
C PRO A 156 21.57 3.20 -1.91
N GLY A 157 22.35 4.03 -1.23
CA GLY A 157 23.08 3.62 -0.04
C GLY A 157 22.15 3.07 1.05
N LEU A 158 22.71 2.47 2.10
CA LEU A 158 21.91 1.83 3.16
C LEU A 158 20.84 2.78 3.75
N GLY A 159 21.19 4.05 4.01
CA GLY A 159 20.24 5.05 4.49
C GLY A 159 19.12 5.31 3.49
N GLY A 160 19.44 5.36 2.19
CA GLY A 160 18.44 5.49 1.12
C GLY A 160 17.52 4.27 1.02
N LEU A 161 18.04 3.05 1.16
CA LEU A 161 17.22 1.84 1.18
C LEU A 161 16.26 1.79 2.39
N LEU A 162 16.71 2.23 3.56
CA LEU A 162 15.85 2.32 4.74
C LEU A 162 14.73 3.34 4.53
N LEU A 163 15.06 4.51 3.97
CA LEU A 163 14.07 5.55 3.69
C LEU A 163 13.10 5.12 2.58
N LEU A 164 13.59 4.48 1.51
CA LEU A 164 12.75 3.88 0.47
C LEU A 164 11.76 2.88 1.09
N THR A 165 12.25 1.99 1.95
CA THR A 165 11.41 1.00 2.64
C THR A 165 10.33 1.70 3.49
N ALA A 166 10.69 2.75 4.23
CA ALA A 166 9.73 3.51 5.04
C ALA A 166 8.67 4.20 4.17
N ILE A 167 9.06 4.84 3.06
CA ILE A 167 8.13 5.50 2.12
C ILE A 167 7.17 4.48 1.50
N VAL A 168 7.71 3.35 1.03
CA VAL A 168 6.87 2.29 0.44
C VAL A 168 5.92 1.70 1.48
N LEU A 169 6.37 1.49 2.72
CA LEU A 169 5.50 1.01 3.79
C LEU A 169 4.37 1.99 4.11
N LEU A 170 4.66 3.29 4.23
CA LEU A 170 3.62 4.31 4.42
C LEU A 170 2.60 4.25 3.28
N LEU A 171 3.03 4.30 2.03
CA LEU A 171 2.11 4.22 0.89
C LEU A 171 1.26 2.94 0.93
N VAL A 172 1.89 1.79 1.18
CA VAL A 172 1.20 0.49 1.22
C VAL A 172 0.17 0.44 2.33
N LEU A 173 0.47 0.97 3.52
CA LEU A 173 -0.48 0.98 4.64
C LEU A 173 -1.71 1.84 4.34
N GLY A 174 -1.51 3.05 3.82
CA GLY A 174 -2.62 3.94 3.46
C GLY A 174 -3.50 3.37 2.35
N VAL A 175 -2.89 2.88 1.27
CA VAL A 175 -3.63 2.27 0.15
C VAL A 175 -4.33 0.98 0.57
N THR A 176 -3.70 0.14 1.40
CA THR A 176 -4.32 -1.07 1.99
C THR A 176 -5.54 -0.67 2.84
N GLY A 177 -5.40 0.35 3.68
CA GLY A 177 -6.52 0.89 4.45
C GLY A 177 -7.67 1.32 3.56
N LEU A 178 -7.40 2.09 2.50
CA LEU A 178 -8.41 2.51 1.54
C LEU A 178 -9.07 1.31 0.82
N SER A 179 -8.28 0.33 0.36
CA SER A 179 -8.77 -0.87 -0.29
C SER A 179 -9.68 -1.71 0.63
N LEU A 180 -9.30 -1.84 1.91
CA LEU A 180 -10.13 -2.50 2.91
C LEU A 180 -11.40 -1.71 3.21
N ALA A 181 -11.32 -0.37 3.29
CA ALA A 181 -12.51 0.47 3.43
C ALA A 181 -13.50 0.25 2.28
N LEU A 182 -13.01 0.21 1.04
CA LEU A 182 -13.83 -0.11 -0.14
C LEU A 182 -14.43 -1.52 -0.06
N ALA A 183 -13.67 -2.52 0.43
CA ALA A 183 -14.18 -3.88 0.60
C ALA A 183 -15.33 -3.98 1.62
N PHE A 184 -15.40 -3.07 2.59
CA PHE A 184 -16.54 -2.98 3.53
C PHE A 184 -17.68 -2.09 3.01
N ALA A 185 -17.38 -1.12 2.13
CA ALA A 185 -18.37 -0.19 1.59
C ALA A 185 -19.14 -0.73 0.39
N LEU A 186 -18.46 -1.49 -0.49
CA LEU A 186 -19.03 -1.96 -1.75
C LEU A 186 -19.85 -3.24 -1.56
N PRO A 187 -20.87 -3.48 -2.40
CA PRO A 187 -21.76 -4.63 -2.28
C PRO A 187 -21.06 -5.96 -2.59
N GLY A 188 -20.15 -6.00 -3.55
CA GLY A 188 -19.52 -7.24 -4.01
C GLY A 188 -18.13 -7.09 -4.60
N HIS A 189 -17.51 -8.25 -4.91
CA HIS A 189 -16.16 -8.29 -5.49
C HIS A 189 -16.10 -7.71 -6.91
N VAL A 190 -17.19 -7.81 -7.67
CA VAL A 190 -17.24 -7.29 -9.05
C VAL A 190 -17.09 -5.77 -9.04
N GLU A 191 -17.79 -5.07 -8.14
CA GLU A 191 -17.71 -3.61 -7.97
C GLU A 191 -16.32 -3.19 -7.46
N LEU A 192 -15.76 -3.96 -6.53
CA LEU A 192 -14.40 -3.69 -6.03
C LEU A 192 -13.36 -3.85 -7.14
N ILE A 193 -13.43 -4.92 -7.92
CA ILE A 193 -12.54 -5.13 -9.07
C ILE A 193 -12.70 -4.01 -10.10
N ALA A 194 -13.93 -3.57 -10.40
CA ALA A 194 -14.19 -2.47 -11.30
C ALA A 194 -13.55 -1.16 -10.81
N VAL A 195 -13.70 -0.83 -9.52
CA VAL A 195 -13.08 0.35 -8.92
C VAL A 195 -11.55 0.25 -8.98
N ILE A 196 -10.96 -0.90 -8.64
CA ILE A 196 -9.52 -1.13 -8.72
C ILE A 196 -9.03 -0.90 -10.16
N PHE A 197 -9.71 -1.49 -11.14
CA PHE A 197 -9.30 -1.41 -12.53
C PHE A 197 -9.41 0.02 -13.08
N VAL A 198 -10.52 0.71 -12.79
CA VAL A 198 -10.76 2.09 -13.25
C VAL A 198 -9.83 3.09 -12.59
N THR A 199 -9.43 2.88 -11.32
CA THR A 199 -8.55 3.83 -10.61
C THR A 199 -7.07 3.58 -10.85
N ASN A 200 -6.66 2.35 -11.12
CA ASN A 200 -5.25 1.96 -11.21
C ASN A 200 -4.46 2.77 -12.26
N LEU A 201 -4.88 2.73 -13.52
CA LEU A 201 -4.18 3.43 -14.60
C LEU A 201 -4.32 4.96 -14.51
N PRO A 202 -5.50 5.55 -14.27
CA PRO A 202 -5.60 6.99 -14.09
C PRO A 202 -4.72 7.54 -12.96
N LEU A 203 -4.65 6.86 -11.82
CA LEU A 203 -3.75 7.29 -10.73
C LEU A 203 -2.27 7.19 -11.12
N LEU A 204 -1.87 6.17 -11.87
CA LEU A 204 -0.51 6.08 -12.38
C LEU A 204 -0.19 7.22 -13.35
N PHE A 205 -1.05 7.42 -14.37
CA PHE A 205 -0.81 8.44 -15.41
C PHE A 205 -0.95 9.87 -14.89
N SER A 206 -1.74 10.08 -13.85
CA SER A 206 -1.84 11.37 -13.16
C SER A 206 -0.87 11.50 -11.98
N SER A 207 0.25 10.78 -12.01
CA SER A 207 1.35 10.90 -11.05
C SER A 207 2.65 11.23 -11.78
N THR A 208 3.72 11.48 -11.05
CA THR A 208 5.04 11.72 -11.61
C THR A 208 5.80 10.44 -11.98
N ALA A 209 5.11 9.28 -12.08
CA ALA A 209 5.74 7.99 -12.36
C ALA A 209 6.39 7.92 -13.74
N LEU A 210 5.72 8.43 -14.77
CA LEU A 210 6.11 8.27 -16.17
C LEU A 210 6.74 9.53 -16.76
N ALA A 211 6.44 10.71 -16.22
CA ALA A 211 6.96 11.99 -16.69
C ALA A 211 7.09 12.98 -15.52
N PRO A 212 8.08 13.91 -15.54
CA PRO A 212 8.18 14.97 -14.56
C PRO A 212 7.02 15.96 -14.70
N LEU A 213 6.68 16.67 -13.62
CA LEU A 213 5.61 17.68 -13.62
C LEU A 213 5.77 18.74 -14.71
N SER A 214 7.01 19.14 -15.02
CA SER A 214 7.30 20.15 -16.03
C SER A 214 6.84 19.79 -17.45
N PHE A 215 6.61 18.50 -17.74
CA PHE A 215 6.15 18.03 -19.05
C PHE A 215 4.63 17.97 -19.14
N MET A 216 3.95 18.10 -18.02
CA MET A 216 2.50 17.99 -17.94
C MET A 216 1.84 19.34 -18.22
N PRO A 217 0.65 19.36 -18.88
CA PRO A 217 -0.15 20.58 -18.95
C PRO A 217 -0.61 21.01 -17.56
N ASN A 218 -0.86 22.31 -17.36
CA ASN A 218 -1.13 22.90 -16.04
C ASN A 218 -2.23 22.18 -15.24
N TRP A 219 -3.31 21.77 -15.89
CA TRP A 219 -4.39 21.05 -15.21
C TRP A 219 -3.94 19.69 -14.66
N LEU A 220 -3.06 19.00 -15.39
CA LEU A 220 -2.54 17.69 -14.96
C LEU A 220 -1.47 17.85 -13.87
N GLN A 221 -0.68 18.94 -13.91
CA GLN A 221 0.27 19.23 -12.84
C GLN A 221 -0.39 19.35 -11.47
N TRP A 222 -1.57 20.00 -11.40
CA TRP A 222 -2.34 20.10 -10.16
C TRP A 222 -2.82 18.74 -9.68
N ILE A 223 -3.33 17.89 -10.58
CA ILE A 223 -3.78 16.53 -10.25
C ILE A 223 -2.59 15.68 -9.76
N ALA A 224 -1.47 15.73 -10.48
CA ALA A 224 -0.28 14.98 -10.13
C ALA A 224 0.36 15.47 -8.81
N ALA A 225 0.31 16.77 -8.54
CA ALA A 225 0.79 17.35 -7.30
C ALA A 225 -0.11 17.02 -6.09
N LEU A 226 -1.37 16.65 -6.29
CA LEU A 226 -2.28 16.19 -5.24
C LEU A 226 -2.31 14.66 -5.11
N ASN A 227 -1.70 13.94 -6.04
CA ASN A 227 -1.71 12.49 -6.08
C ASN A 227 -0.75 11.92 -5.01
N PRO A 228 -1.21 11.05 -4.09
CA PRO A 228 -0.35 10.46 -3.05
C PRO A 228 0.82 9.64 -3.62
N LEU A 229 0.67 9.09 -4.83
CA LEU A 229 1.78 8.38 -5.50
C LEU A 229 2.96 9.30 -5.78
N SER A 230 2.74 10.56 -6.18
CA SER A 230 3.81 11.52 -6.45
C SER A 230 4.64 11.81 -5.19
N TYR A 231 4.00 11.84 -4.02
CA TYR A 231 4.69 12.02 -2.72
C TYR A 231 5.51 10.80 -2.27
N ALA A 232 5.31 9.65 -2.87
CA ALA A 232 6.18 8.49 -2.69
C ALA A 232 7.26 8.43 -3.78
N ILE A 233 6.92 8.76 -5.04
CA ILE A 233 7.81 8.64 -6.20
C ILE A 233 8.96 9.64 -6.13
N GLU A 234 8.66 10.92 -5.88
CA GLU A 234 9.68 11.98 -5.91
C GLU A 234 10.74 11.83 -4.83
N PRO A 235 10.41 11.53 -3.56
CA PRO A 235 11.42 11.18 -2.56
C PRO A 235 12.28 9.98 -2.95
N ILE A 236 11.69 8.90 -3.47
CA ILE A 236 12.45 7.72 -3.89
C ILE A 236 13.37 8.09 -5.05
N ARG A 237 12.89 8.86 -6.04
CA ARG A 237 13.70 9.35 -7.14
C ARG A 237 14.87 10.22 -6.64
N HIS A 238 14.61 11.13 -5.71
CA HIS A 238 15.63 11.96 -5.11
C HIS A 238 16.75 11.15 -4.42
N ILE A 239 16.39 10.07 -3.70
CA ILE A 239 17.34 9.17 -3.03
C ILE A 239 18.20 8.41 -4.05
N TYR A 240 17.63 7.99 -5.19
CA TYR A 240 18.39 7.30 -6.23
C TYR A 240 19.40 8.21 -6.93
N LEU A 241 19.11 9.50 -7.00
CA LEU A 241 19.91 10.47 -7.75
C LEU A 241 20.96 11.16 -6.89
N ASN A 242 20.71 11.27 -5.59
CA ASN A 242 21.57 12.02 -4.67
C ASN A 242 22.14 11.07 -3.60
N SER A 243 23.47 10.96 -3.57
CA SER A 243 24.16 10.19 -2.52
C SER A 243 24.01 10.83 -1.13
N THR A 244 23.81 12.14 -1.09
CA THR A 244 23.56 12.93 0.14
C THR A 244 22.18 13.55 0.06
N TRP A 245 21.34 13.27 1.04
CA TRP A 245 19.99 13.81 1.16
C TRP A 245 19.71 14.23 2.61
N SER A 246 18.81 15.17 2.79
CA SER A 246 18.36 15.64 4.10
C SER A 246 16.84 15.75 4.11
N LEU A 247 16.22 15.78 5.28
CA LEU A 247 14.78 15.97 5.40
C LEU A 247 14.30 17.31 4.84
N SER A 248 15.17 18.31 4.76
CA SER A 248 14.89 19.62 4.16
C SER A 248 15.14 19.68 2.65
N SER A 249 15.66 18.61 2.02
CA SER A 249 15.87 18.58 0.56
C SER A 249 14.54 18.75 -0.17
N VAL A 250 14.52 19.63 -1.17
CA VAL A 250 13.37 19.80 -2.07
C VAL A 250 13.33 18.59 -3.00
N VAL A 251 12.22 17.85 -2.96
CA VAL A 251 12.03 16.64 -3.77
C VAL A 251 11.08 16.86 -4.94
N MET A 252 10.19 17.84 -4.87
CA MET A 252 9.23 18.13 -5.92
C MET A 252 8.95 19.64 -6.03
N GLN A 253 8.87 20.14 -7.26
CA GLN A 253 8.41 21.50 -7.58
C GLN A 253 6.94 21.43 -7.99
N ALA A 254 6.03 21.64 -7.02
CA ALA A 254 4.59 21.60 -7.26
C ALA A 254 4.06 22.97 -7.69
N PRO A 255 2.88 23.06 -8.35
CA PRO A 255 2.29 24.35 -8.74
C PRO A 255 2.00 25.30 -7.57
N PHE A 256 1.89 24.77 -6.35
CA PHE A 256 1.68 25.55 -5.12
C PHE A 256 2.96 25.85 -4.34
N GLY A 257 4.14 25.41 -4.82
CA GLY A 257 5.43 25.67 -4.21
C GLY A 257 6.34 24.45 -4.09
N GLU A 258 7.45 24.63 -3.41
CA GLU A 258 8.44 23.58 -3.19
C GLU A 258 7.98 22.58 -2.13
N VAL A 259 8.08 21.30 -2.45
CA VAL A 259 7.79 20.21 -1.52
C VAL A 259 9.09 19.59 -1.06
N THR A 260 9.35 19.65 0.24
CA THR A 260 10.50 19.03 0.88
C THR A 260 10.26 17.57 1.22
N LEU A 261 11.32 16.80 1.46
CA LEU A 261 11.23 15.39 1.82
C LEU A 261 10.35 15.18 3.06
N TRP A 262 10.53 15.98 4.11
CA TRP A 262 9.70 15.85 5.32
C TRP A 262 8.23 16.18 5.06
N ALA A 263 7.93 17.16 4.19
CA ALA A 263 6.56 17.49 3.80
C ALA A 263 5.90 16.34 3.05
N ALA A 264 6.64 15.68 2.13
CA ALA A 264 6.15 14.50 1.42
C ALA A 264 5.81 13.36 2.39
N LEU A 265 6.67 13.09 3.38
CA LEU A 265 6.41 12.08 4.41
C LEU A 265 5.17 12.43 5.25
N LEU A 266 4.99 13.70 5.62
CA LEU A 266 3.79 14.14 6.35
C LEU A 266 2.50 13.94 5.54
N VAL A 267 2.52 14.21 4.24
CA VAL A 267 1.36 13.95 3.36
C VAL A 267 1.01 12.46 3.36
N LEU A 268 2.00 11.57 3.26
CA LEU A 268 1.77 10.13 3.31
C LEU A 268 1.21 9.68 4.67
N VAL A 269 1.75 10.19 5.78
CA VAL A 269 1.22 9.91 7.13
C VAL A 269 -0.21 10.44 7.28
N GLY A 270 -0.50 11.63 6.75
CA GLY A 270 -1.85 12.19 6.71
C GLY A 270 -2.81 11.33 5.91
N PHE A 271 -2.35 10.81 4.76
CA PHE A 271 -3.11 9.87 3.94
C PHE A 271 -3.42 8.58 4.71
N ASP A 272 -2.44 8.01 5.42
CA ASP A 272 -2.62 6.83 6.28
C ASP A 272 -3.66 7.07 7.38
N ALA A 273 -3.57 8.23 8.05
CA ALA A 273 -4.53 8.59 9.09
C ALA A 273 -5.96 8.68 8.54
N LEU A 274 -6.16 9.30 7.37
CA LEU A 274 -7.45 9.37 6.70
C LEU A 274 -7.97 7.98 6.29
N ALA A 275 -7.12 7.13 5.75
CA ALA A 275 -7.46 5.76 5.38
C ALA A 275 -7.90 4.93 6.60
N LEU A 276 -7.17 5.03 7.71
CA LEU A 276 -7.52 4.35 8.96
C LEU A 276 -8.86 4.84 9.53
N LEU A 277 -9.11 6.15 9.51
CA LEU A 277 -10.39 6.71 9.93
C LEU A 277 -11.55 6.22 9.05
N ALA A 278 -11.33 6.14 7.73
CA ALA A 278 -12.32 5.58 6.80
C ALA A 278 -12.64 4.12 7.12
N VAL A 279 -11.63 3.27 7.31
CA VAL A 279 -11.81 1.86 7.69
C VAL A 279 -12.57 1.75 8.99
N GLN A 280 -12.18 2.48 10.04
CA GLN A 280 -12.84 2.41 11.35
C GLN A 280 -14.30 2.85 11.29
N SER A 281 -14.59 3.92 10.53
CA SER A 281 -15.96 4.42 10.38
C SER A 281 -16.87 3.40 9.67
N LEU A 282 -16.36 2.74 8.64
CA LEU A 282 -17.10 1.73 7.86
C LEU A 282 -17.26 0.42 8.65
N LEU A 283 -16.23 -0.02 9.36
CA LEU A 283 -16.34 -1.16 10.27
C LEU A 283 -17.43 -0.97 11.32
N ARG A 284 -17.54 0.25 11.89
CA ARG A 284 -18.62 0.56 12.86
C ARG A 284 -20.01 0.48 12.23
N ARG A 285 -20.18 1.00 11.01
CA ARG A 285 -21.48 1.04 10.31
C ARG A 285 -21.93 -0.32 9.76
N SER A 286 -21.01 -1.13 9.27
CA SER A 286 -21.34 -2.44 8.68
C SER A 286 -21.79 -3.46 9.73
N PHE A 287 -21.67 -3.14 11.01
CA PHE A 287 -21.91 -4.07 12.11
C PHE A 287 -22.74 -3.47 13.26
N SER A 288 -23.32 -2.27 13.07
CA SER A 288 -24.41 -1.72 13.87
C SER A 288 -25.77 -2.10 13.27
#